data_e795cefdb9cf7b2721753cbc9e58f92f
#
_entry.id   e795cefdb9cf7b2721753cbc9e58f92f
#
_cell.length_a   1.000
_cell.length_b   1.000
_cell.length_c   1.000
_cell.angle_alpha   90.00
_cell.angle_beta   90.00
_cell.angle_gamma   90.00
#
_symmetry.space_group_name_H-M   'P 1'
#
loop_
_entity.id
_entity.type
_entity.pdbx_description
1 polymer ?
#
loop_
_entity_poly.entity_id
_entity_poly.type
_entity_poly.pdbx_seq_one_letter_code
_entity_poly.pdbx_strand_id
1 'polypeptide(L)'
;MKPLSLLAALVASVMSCASLAAEPIVIKFSHVVANDTPKGKAADYFKKRAEALTRGKVRVEVYPNSTLYKDKEEMEALQIGAVQMLAPSLAKFGPLGVKEFEVFDLPFIFDGYDDLHKVTQGPIGRGLLDKLSARGITGLAYWDNGFKSFSANRPLTSPADLRGLKMRIQSSKVLDAEMRALGALPQVMAFSEVYQALQTGVVDGTENPISNLYTQKMHEVQKHLTLTEHGYLGYALITNKKFWDGLPADVRGQLELAVKEATTYANFIAKQENDDALDKVRKSGKTAIYAPGPAERLAFKKALLKVHEKMDDRVGMDLVQSIYKETGFDPAKL
;
A
#
# COMPACT_ATOMS: atom_id res chain seq x y z
N MET A 1 -78.48 39.71 33.09
CA MET A 1 -77.43 40.28 32.25
C MET A 1 -76.08 39.63 32.66
N LYS A 2 -75.52 38.70 31.91
CA LYS A 2 -74.26 38.00 32.18
C LYS A 2 -73.17 38.51 31.22
N PRO A 3 -71.96 38.86 31.67
CA PRO A 3 -70.90 39.21 30.76
C PRO A 3 -70.21 37.93 30.21
N LEU A 4 -69.96 37.92 28.90
CA LEU A 4 -69.13 36.92 28.16
C LEU A 4 -67.68 37.13 28.54
N SER A 5 -67.05 36.08 29.02
CA SER A 5 -65.62 36.01 29.23
C SER A 5 -64.96 35.52 27.90
N LEU A 6 -64.16 36.36 27.24
CA LEU A 6 -63.31 36.00 26.11
C LEU A 6 -62.09 35.21 26.65
N LEU A 7 -61.98 33.94 26.30
CA LEU A 7 -60.80 33.12 26.54
C LEU A 7 -59.85 33.23 25.28
N ALA A 8 -58.79 34.01 25.45
CA ALA A 8 -57.74 34.08 24.41
C ALA A 8 -56.85 32.86 24.48
N ALA A 9 -56.98 31.94 23.52
CA ALA A 9 -56.08 30.79 23.35
C ALA A 9 -54.77 31.25 22.66
N LEU A 10 -53.69 31.31 23.45
CA LEU A 10 -52.32 31.56 22.93
C LEU A 10 -51.80 30.25 22.37
N VAL A 11 -51.89 30.10 21.04
CA VAL A 11 -51.25 28.98 20.33
C VAL A 11 -49.77 29.31 20.20
N ALA A 12 -48.91 28.74 21.06
CA ALA A 12 -47.46 28.78 20.92
C ALA A 12 -47.06 27.83 19.81
N SER A 13 -46.78 28.37 18.62
CA SER A 13 -46.17 27.67 17.52
C SER A 13 -44.72 27.35 17.87
N VAL A 14 -44.48 26.12 18.34
CA VAL A 14 -43.12 25.57 18.44
C VAL A 14 -42.64 25.30 17.01
N MET A 15 -41.96 26.28 16.40
CA MET A 15 -41.18 26.03 15.19
C MET A 15 -40.03 25.11 15.56
N SER A 16 -40.24 23.81 15.37
CA SER A 16 -39.16 22.82 15.32
C SER A 16 -38.27 23.20 14.15
N CYS A 17 -37.17 23.90 14.40
CA CYS A 17 -36.08 24.01 13.47
C CYS A 17 -35.49 22.60 13.29
N ALA A 18 -36.10 21.81 12.41
CA ALA A 18 -35.41 20.65 11.85
C ALA A 18 -34.17 21.22 11.16
N SER A 19 -33.05 21.21 11.87
CA SER A 19 -31.75 21.45 11.25
C SER A 19 -31.64 20.41 10.12
N LEU A 20 -31.79 20.85 8.88
CA LEU A 20 -31.42 20.05 7.71
C LEU A 20 -29.94 19.74 7.90
N ALA A 21 -29.64 18.55 8.44
CA ALA A 21 -28.29 18.07 8.53
C ALA A 21 -27.77 18.06 7.09
N ALA A 22 -26.73 18.86 6.81
CA ALA A 22 -26.10 18.86 5.51
C ALA A 22 -25.68 17.43 5.15
N GLU A 23 -25.87 17.04 3.89
CA GLU A 23 -25.43 15.72 3.45
C GLU A 23 -23.95 15.53 3.75
N PRO A 24 -23.54 14.34 4.24
CA PRO A 24 -22.16 14.09 4.58
C PRO A 24 -21.28 14.14 3.32
N ILE A 25 -20.07 14.66 3.50
CA ILE A 25 -19.02 14.57 2.49
C ILE A 25 -18.64 13.10 2.32
N VAL A 26 -18.82 12.54 1.12
CA VAL A 26 -18.53 11.14 0.86
C VAL A 26 -17.08 11.00 0.40
N ILE A 27 -16.33 10.13 1.08
CA ILE A 27 -14.98 9.71 0.69
C ILE A 27 -15.06 8.26 0.22
N LYS A 28 -14.94 8.05 -1.09
CA LYS A 28 -14.73 6.71 -1.65
C LYS A 28 -13.26 6.36 -1.54
N PHE A 29 -12.96 5.33 -0.75
CA PHE A 29 -11.62 4.79 -0.55
C PHE A 29 -11.52 3.43 -1.20
N SER A 30 -10.86 3.34 -2.37
CA SER A 30 -10.65 2.10 -3.11
C SER A 30 -9.28 1.49 -2.80
N HIS A 31 -9.20 0.17 -2.76
CA HIS A 31 -7.93 -0.54 -2.69
C HIS A 31 -8.02 -1.96 -3.26
N VAL A 32 -6.86 -2.51 -3.66
CA VAL A 32 -6.80 -3.77 -4.44
C VAL A 32 -6.59 -5.03 -3.60
N VAL A 33 -6.41 -4.91 -2.29
CA VAL A 33 -6.14 -6.05 -1.39
C VAL A 33 -7.37 -6.42 -0.56
N ALA A 34 -7.33 -7.58 0.10
CA ALA A 34 -8.40 -8.03 0.99
C ALA A 34 -8.49 -7.16 2.26
N ASN A 35 -9.67 -7.15 2.90
CA ASN A 35 -9.90 -6.39 4.13
C ASN A 35 -9.05 -6.87 5.31
N ASP A 36 -8.68 -8.14 5.34
CA ASP A 36 -7.89 -8.76 6.39
C ASP A 36 -6.37 -8.61 6.23
N THR A 37 -5.93 -7.79 5.25
CA THR A 37 -4.53 -7.33 5.14
C THR A 37 -4.26 -6.13 6.06
N PRO A 38 -2.98 -5.81 6.36
CA PRO A 38 -2.64 -4.58 7.08
C PRO A 38 -3.30 -3.34 6.49
N LYS A 39 -3.23 -3.16 5.17
CA LYS A 39 -3.87 -2.03 4.47
C LYS A 39 -5.40 -2.04 4.58
N GLY A 40 -6.04 -3.20 4.41
CA GLY A 40 -7.49 -3.31 4.51
C GLY A 40 -7.98 -2.93 5.91
N LYS A 41 -7.32 -3.45 6.96
CA LYS A 41 -7.60 -3.10 8.36
C LYS A 41 -7.36 -1.62 8.65
N ALA A 42 -6.31 -1.03 8.08
CA ALA A 42 -6.01 0.38 8.22
C ALA A 42 -7.06 1.28 7.53
N ALA A 43 -7.56 0.89 6.35
CA ALA A 43 -8.63 1.60 5.67
C ALA A 43 -9.93 1.59 6.47
N ASP A 44 -10.30 0.45 7.06
CA ASP A 44 -11.46 0.34 7.95
C ASP A 44 -11.26 1.14 9.26
N TYR A 45 -10.03 1.17 9.79
CA TYR A 45 -9.71 2.00 10.95
C TYR A 45 -9.83 3.49 10.63
N PHE A 46 -9.27 3.93 9.48
CA PHE A 46 -9.41 5.30 8.98
C PHE A 46 -10.89 5.70 8.86
N LYS A 47 -11.71 4.83 8.23
CA LYS A 47 -13.17 5.05 8.13
C LYS A 47 -13.78 5.34 9.50
N LYS A 48 -13.58 4.46 10.48
CA LYS A 48 -14.14 4.60 11.83
C LYS A 48 -13.69 5.91 12.50
N ARG A 49 -12.41 6.26 12.36
CA ARG A 49 -11.87 7.47 12.98
C ARG A 49 -12.35 8.75 12.28
N ALA A 50 -12.34 8.77 10.94
CA ALA A 50 -12.82 9.90 10.16
C ALA A 50 -14.28 10.22 10.45
N GLU A 51 -15.17 9.22 10.45
CA GLU A 51 -16.59 9.37 10.74
C GLU A 51 -16.83 9.85 12.19
N ALA A 52 -16.10 9.29 13.17
CA ALA A 52 -16.20 9.67 14.56
C ALA A 52 -15.69 11.10 14.83
N LEU A 53 -14.51 11.45 14.37
CA LEU A 53 -13.90 12.76 14.58
C LEU A 53 -14.70 13.88 13.92
N THR A 54 -15.25 13.63 12.73
CA THR A 54 -16.08 14.60 12.00
C THR A 54 -17.55 14.62 12.49
N ARG A 55 -17.90 13.77 13.47
CA ARG A 55 -19.27 13.63 13.99
C ARG A 55 -20.30 13.40 12.87
N GLY A 56 -19.93 12.56 11.88
CA GLY A 56 -20.78 12.22 10.75
C GLY A 56 -20.83 13.26 9.62
N LYS A 57 -20.06 14.36 9.70
CA LYS A 57 -19.92 15.28 8.55
C LYS A 57 -19.24 14.62 7.36
N VAL A 58 -18.46 13.55 7.59
CA VAL A 58 -17.83 12.73 6.55
C VAL A 58 -18.36 11.32 6.68
N ARG A 59 -18.62 10.68 5.53
CA ARG A 59 -18.90 9.25 5.39
C ARG A 59 -17.83 8.62 4.50
N VAL A 60 -17.16 7.56 4.96
CA VAL A 60 -16.15 6.85 4.23
C VAL A 60 -16.70 5.53 3.70
N GLU A 61 -16.60 5.32 2.40
CA GLU A 61 -17.00 4.08 1.73
C GLU A 61 -15.74 3.36 1.27
N VAL A 62 -15.40 2.24 1.94
CA VAL A 62 -14.22 1.43 1.60
C VAL A 62 -14.58 0.37 0.58
N TYR A 63 -13.83 0.30 -0.51
CA TYR A 63 -14.00 -0.65 -1.61
C TYR A 63 -12.73 -1.52 -1.75
N PRO A 64 -12.71 -2.71 -1.13
CA PRO A 64 -11.55 -3.62 -1.13
C PRO A 64 -11.52 -4.51 -2.38
N ASN A 65 -10.44 -5.32 -2.50
CA ASN A 65 -10.32 -6.39 -3.50
C ASN A 65 -10.56 -5.95 -4.96
N SER A 66 -10.17 -4.73 -5.31
CA SER A 66 -10.42 -4.18 -6.66
C SER A 66 -11.91 -4.17 -7.06
N THR A 67 -12.83 -4.11 -6.09
CA THR A 67 -14.28 -4.14 -6.36
C THR A 67 -14.78 -2.90 -7.08
N LEU A 68 -14.07 -1.78 -6.96
CA LEU A 68 -14.41 -0.55 -7.67
C LEU A 68 -13.47 -0.32 -8.87
N TYR A 69 -12.16 -0.40 -8.66
CA TYR A 69 -11.13 -0.21 -9.69
C TYR A 69 -9.96 -1.17 -9.48
N LYS A 70 -9.34 -1.62 -10.58
CA LYS A 70 -8.09 -2.36 -10.57
C LYS A 70 -6.89 -1.40 -10.43
N ASP A 71 -5.68 -1.98 -10.38
CA ASP A 71 -4.42 -1.27 -10.12
C ASP A 71 -4.19 0.01 -10.93
N LYS A 72 -4.40 -0.03 -12.25
CA LYS A 72 -4.15 1.14 -13.11
C LYS A 72 -5.32 2.10 -13.06
N GLU A 73 -6.52 1.58 -13.16
CA GLU A 73 -7.75 2.35 -13.22
C GLU A 73 -7.99 3.15 -11.93
N GLU A 74 -7.58 2.63 -10.74
CA GLU A 74 -7.76 3.37 -9.48
C GLU A 74 -6.97 4.68 -9.44
N MET A 75 -5.76 4.72 -10.04
CA MET A 75 -4.94 5.94 -10.11
C MET A 75 -5.57 6.99 -11.02
N GLU A 76 -6.07 6.56 -12.18
CA GLU A 76 -6.79 7.44 -13.12
C GLU A 76 -8.09 7.95 -12.49
N ALA A 77 -8.85 7.08 -11.79
CA ALA A 77 -10.07 7.43 -11.08
C ALA A 77 -9.84 8.48 -9.98
N LEU A 78 -8.71 8.38 -9.25
CA LEU A 78 -8.33 9.39 -8.27
C LEU A 78 -8.07 10.75 -8.93
N GLN A 79 -7.28 10.77 -10.02
CA GLN A 79 -6.91 12.02 -10.68
C GLN A 79 -8.13 12.77 -11.22
N ILE A 80 -9.13 12.07 -11.77
CA ILE A 80 -10.37 12.70 -12.24
C ILE A 80 -11.40 12.95 -11.13
N GLY A 81 -11.13 12.51 -9.88
CA GLY A 81 -11.99 12.70 -8.71
C GLY A 81 -13.15 11.72 -8.59
N ALA A 82 -13.15 10.62 -9.36
CA ALA A 82 -14.16 9.56 -9.26
C ALA A 82 -14.05 8.78 -7.93
N VAL A 83 -12.86 8.72 -7.35
CA VAL A 83 -12.59 8.32 -5.95
C VAL A 83 -11.79 9.43 -5.26
N GLN A 84 -11.92 9.52 -3.94
CA GLN A 84 -11.29 10.58 -3.15
C GLN A 84 -9.99 10.13 -2.50
N MET A 85 -9.87 8.85 -2.14
CA MET A 85 -8.68 8.31 -1.46
C MET A 85 -8.28 6.94 -2.00
N LEU A 86 -6.97 6.71 -2.01
CA LEU A 86 -6.34 5.43 -2.35
C LEU A 86 -5.14 5.18 -1.41
N ALA A 87 -4.71 3.93 -1.37
CA ALA A 87 -3.41 3.53 -0.81
C ALA A 87 -2.70 2.59 -1.80
N PRO A 88 -2.25 3.08 -2.97
CA PRO A 88 -1.53 2.26 -3.96
C PRO A 88 -0.14 1.90 -3.47
N SER A 89 0.41 0.77 -3.98
CA SER A 89 1.81 0.45 -3.72
C SER A 89 2.75 1.48 -4.36
N LEU A 90 3.93 1.65 -3.76
CA LEU A 90 4.91 2.65 -4.18
C LEU A 90 5.40 2.40 -5.62
N ALA A 91 5.40 1.14 -6.07
CA ALA A 91 5.71 0.73 -7.44
C ALA A 91 4.80 1.36 -8.53
N LYS A 92 3.63 1.87 -8.16
CA LYS A 92 2.64 2.40 -9.13
C LYS A 92 2.85 3.87 -9.50
N PHE A 93 3.74 4.57 -8.81
CA PHE A 93 3.99 5.99 -9.08
C PHE A 93 4.95 6.22 -10.24
N GLY A 94 5.81 5.25 -10.59
CA GLY A 94 6.68 5.31 -11.74
C GLY A 94 5.91 5.52 -13.06
N PRO A 95 4.90 4.69 -13.39
CA PRO A 95 4.03 4.89 -14.54
C PRO A 95 3.26 6.20 -14.53
N LEU A 96 2.95 6.74 -13.34
CA LEU A 96 2.31 8.05 -13.17
C LEU A 96 3.26 9.23 -13.49
N GLY A 97 4.55 8.93 -13.69
CA GLY A 97 5.60 9.91 -14.01
C GLY A 97 6.32 10.46 -12.79
N VAL A 98 6.20 9.82 -11.61
CA VAL A 98 6.99 10.10 -10.40
C VAL A 98 7.87 8.90 -10.13
N LYS A 99 8.84 8.71 -11.04
CA LYS A 99 9.69 7.50 -11.11
C LYS A 99 10.59 7.29 -9.90
N GLU A 100 10.86 8.36 -9.15
CA GLU A 100 11.69 8.32 -7.94
C GLU A 100 11.08 7.44 -6.82
N PHE A 101 9.76 7.23 -6.81
CA PHE A 101 9.13 6.29 -5.89
C PHE A 101 9.59 4.84 -6.07
N GLU A 102 10.09 4.49 -7.25
CA GLU A 102 10.63 3.15 -7.50
C GLU A 102 11.94 2.89 -6.71
N VAL A 103 12.50 3.89 -6.01
CA VAL A 103 13.62 3.69 -5.08
C VAL A 103 13.27 2.72 -3.95
N PHE A 104 12.01 2.67 -3.53
CA PHE A 104 11.53 1.72 -2.53
C PHE A 104 11.47 0.27 -3.03
N ASP A 105 11.52 0.07 -4.35
CA ASP A 105 11.55 -1.26 -4.97
C ASP A 105 12.99 -1.80 -5.11
N LEU A 106 14.03 -0.97 -4.84
CA LEU A 106 15.41 -1.43 -4.91
C LEU A 106 15.64 -2.58 -3.92
N PRO A 107 16.16 -3.73 -4.39
CA PRO A 107 16.28 -4.91 -3.55
C PRO A 107 17.29 -4.69 -2.42
N PHE A 108 16.92 -5.12 -1.21
CA PHE A 108 17.74 -5.02 0.01
C PHE A 108 18.17 -3.60 0.40
N ILE A 109 17.48 -2.56 -0.06
CA ILE A 109 17.81 -1.16 0.30
C ILE A 109 17.50 -0.86 1.78
N PHE A 110 16.66 -1.67 2.43
CA PHE A 110 16.32 -1.60 3.84
C PHE A 110 16.63 -2.94 4.52
N ASP A 111 17.28 -2.91 5.67
CA ASP A 111 17.54 -4.10 6.48
C ASP A 111 16.38 -4.41 7.48
N GLY A 112 15.41 -3.52 7.60
CA GLY A 112 14.24 -3.70 8.45
C GLY A 112 13.33 -2.48 8.50
N TYR A 113 12.29 -2.56 9.36
CA TYR A 113 11.32 -1.48 9.51
C TYR A 113 11.92 -0.21 10.11
N ASP A 114 12.93 -0.32 10.98
CA ASP A 114 13.57 0.86 11.60
C ASP A 114 14.25 1.73 10.54
N ASP A 115 14.99 1.13 9.62
CA ASP A 115 15.63 1.85 8.51
C ASP A 115 14.59 2.42 7.54
N LEU A 116 13.59 1.64 7.22
CA LEU A 116 12.47 2.08 6.40
C LEU A 116 11.79 3.33 7.00
N HIS A 117 11.52 3.31 8.31
CA HIS A 117 10.81 4.40 8.98
C HIS A 117 11.66 5.68 9.07
N LYS A 118 13.00 5.59 9.19
CA LYS A 118 13.89 6.76 9.05
C LYS A 118 13.65 7.50 7.73
N VAL A 119 13.48 6.73 6.65
CA VAL A 119 13.25 7.28 5.30
C VAL A 119 11.82 7.76 5.13
N THR A 120 10.82 6.91 5.41
CA THR A 120 9.40 7.23 5.12
C THR A 120 8.84 8.32 6.03
N GLN A 121 9.29 8.41 7.29
CA GLN A 121 8.86 9.42 8.27
C GLN A 121 9.77 10.65 8.28
N GLY A 122 10.90 10.58 7.57
CA GLY A 122 11.89 11.64 7.45
C GLY A 122 11.65 12.59 6.27
N PRO A 123 12.62 13.51 6.05
CA PRO A 123 12.57 14.49 4.96
C PRO A 123 12.53 13.85 3.56
N ILE A 124 13.20 12.70 3.37
CA ILE A 124 13.22 11.98 2.09
C ILE A 124 11.81 11.55 1.70
N GLY A 125 11.12 10.85 2.60
CA GLY A 125 9.75 10.38 2.35
C GLY A 125 8.77 11.54 2.12
N ARG A 126 8.87 12.60 2.92
CA ARG A 126 8.06 13.81 2.74
C ARG A 126 8.29 14.44 1.36
N GLY A 127 9.55 14.62 0.96
CA GLY A 127 9.89 15.21 -0.34
C GLY A 127 9.37 14.37 -1.52
N LEU A 128 9.31 13.04 -1.39
CA LEU A 128 8.68 12.19 -2.40
C LEU A 128 7.17 12.37 -2.46
N LEU A 129 6.47 12.45 -1.32
CA LEU A 129 5.02 12.72 -1.28
C LEU A 129 4.69 14.08 -1.90
N ASP A 130 5.50 15.11 -1.65
CA ASP A 130 5.29 16.47 -2.18
C ASP A 130 5.36 16.51 -3.71
N LYS A 131 6.17 15.65 -4.36
CA LYS A 131 6.23 15.52 -5.82
C LYS A 131 4.90 15.13 -6.45
N LEU A 132 4.02 14.47 -5.71
CA LEU A 132 2.71 14.03 -6.20
C LEU A 132 1.78 15.22 -6.50
N SER A 133 2.03 16.36 -5.88
CA SER A 133 1.24 17.60 -6.08
C SER A 133 1.19 18.02 -7.55
N ALA A 134 2.29 17.85 -8.29
CA ALA A 134 2.35 18.12 -9.73
C ALA A 134 1.45 17.19 -10.58
N ARG A 135 0.93 16.12 -9.99
CA ARG A 135 0.01 15.16 -10.63
C ARG A 135 -1.44 15.32 -10.15
N GLY A 136 -1.75 16.41 -9.42
CA GLY A 136 -3.08 16.63 -8.85
C GLY A 136 -3.41 15.73 -7.68
N ILE A 137 -2.38 15.21 -6.98
CA ILE A 137 -2.48 14.28 -5.87
C ILE A 137 -1.84 14.90 -4.63
N THR A 138 -2.47 14.76 -3.48
CA THR A 138 -1.89 15.06 -2.17
C THR A 138 -1.45 13.76 -1.53
N GLY A 139 -0.15 13.62 -1.25
CA GLY A 139 0.39 12.53 -0.45
C GLY A 139 0.19 12.81 1.03
N LEU A 140 -0.38 11.85 1.77
CA LEU A 140 -0.75 12.03 3.18
C LEU A 140 0.18 11.29 4.14
N ALA A 141 0.51 10.03 3.83
CA ALA A 141 1.30 9.17 4.70
C ALA A 141 1.85 7.95 3.95
N TYR A 142 2.75 7.21 4.61
CA TYR A 142 3.17 5.87 4.19
C TYR A 142 2.58 4.81 5.13
N TRP A 143 2.06 3.73 4.54
CA TRP A 143 1.57 2.56 5.27
C TRP A 143 2.39 1.33 4.91
N ASP A 144 2.86 0.62 5.91
CA ASP A 144 3.61 -0.61 5.71
C ASP A 144 2.68 -1.76 5.26
N ASN A 145 3.23 -2.62 4.40
CA ASN A 145 2.75 -3.99 4.31
C ASN A 145 3.81 -4.94 4.85
N GLY A 146 4.97 -5.04 4.19
CA GLY A 146 6.03 -5.90 4.67
C GLY A 146 7.12 -6.17 3.64
N PHE A 147 8.07 -7.02 4.05
CA PHE A 147 9.13 -7.46 3.17
C PHE A 147 8.66 -8.62 2.28
N LYS A 148 9.04 -8.55 1.01
CA LYS A 148 8.63 -9.48 -0.03
C LYS A 148 9.49 -10.74 -0.01
N SER A 149 8.85 -11.87 -0.27
CA SER A 149 9.47 -13.17 -0.44
C SER A 149 9.02 -13.79 -1.76
N PHE A 150 9.86 -14.64 -2.37
CA PHE A 150 9.52 -15.33 -3.61
C PHE A 150 8.66 -16.55 -3.35
N SER A 151 7.63 -16.74 -4.17
CA SER A 151 6.93 -18.02 -4.28
C SER A 151 6.96 -18.56 -5.71
N ALA A 152 7.01 -19.88 -5.87
CA ALA A 152 7.04 -20.54 -7.16
C ALA A 152 6.55 -21.99 -7.06
N ASN A 153 6.42 -22.67 -8.22
CA ASN A 153 6.06 -24.08 -8.28
C ASN A 153 7.28 -25.03 -8.18
N ARG A 154 8.48 -24.48 -7.95
CA ARG A 154 9.72 -25.22 -7.66
C ARG A 154 10.50 -24.54 -6.53
N PRO A 155 11.39 -25.25 -5.85
CA PRO A 155 12.26 -24.65 -4.83
C PRO A 155 13.11 -23.52 -5.41
N LEU A 156 13.31 -22.45 -4.65
CA LEU A 156 14.18 -21.31 -4.99
C LEU A 156 15.19 -21.13 -3.87
N THR A 157 16.27 -21.92 -3.89
CA THR A 157 17.30 -21.92 -2.85
C THR A 157 18.49 -21.02 -3.21
N SER A 158 18.60 -20.64 -4.47
CA SER A 158 19.65 -19.77 -4.99
C SER A 158 19.11 -18.80 -6.06
N PRO A 159 19.82 -17.71 -6.37
CA PRO A 159 19.48 -16.82 -7.49
C PRO A 159 19.32 -17.53 -8.84
N ALA A 160 20.11 -18.59 -9.07
CA ALA A 160 20.08 -19.35 -10.32
C ALA A 160 18.76 -20.11 -10.55
N ASP A 161 18.05 -20.45 -9.47
CA ASP A 161 16.77 -21.17 -9.54
C ASP A 161 15.64 -20.34 -10.16
N LEU A 162 15.78 -19.01 -10.20
CA LEU A 162 14.80 -18.12 -10.84
C LEU A 162 14.98 -18.06 -12.37
N ARG A 163 16.09 -18.56 -12.91
CA ARG A 163 16.37 -18.48 -14.35
C ARG A 163 15.25 -19.12 -15.18
N GLY A 164 14.74 -18.34 -16.13
CA GLY A 164 13.69 -18.73 -17.07
C GLY A 164 12.28 -18.78 -16.49
N LEU A 165 12.08 -18.55 -15.19
CA LEU A 165 10.75 -18.48 -14.62
C LEU A 165 10.03 -17.20 -15.04
N LYS A 166 8.76 -17.32 -15.39
CA LYS A 166 7.85 -16.21 -15.59
C LYS A 166 7.40 -15.72 -14.21
N MET A 167 7.95 -14.60 -13.76
CA MET A 167 7.65 -14.04 -12.44
C MET A 167 6.71 -12.86 -12.58
N ARG A 168 5.56 -12.94 -11.91
CA ARG A 168 4.67 -11.78 -11.85
C ARG A 168 5.30 -10.67 -11.02
N ILE A 169 5.24 -9.45 -11.53
CA ILE A 169 5.66 -8.24 -10.85
C ILE A 169 4.58 -7.15 -10.92
N GLN A 170 4.74 -6.11 -10.10
CA GLN A 170 4.01 -4.85 -10.23
C GLN A 170 4.61 -4.00 -11.36
N SER A 171 3.95 -2.87 -11.69
CA SER A 171 4.36 -1.98 -12.79
C SER A 171 5.53 -1.06 -12.41
N SER A 172 6.68 -1.64 -12.08
CA SER A 172 7.93 -0.93 -11.76
C SER A 172 9.07 -1.38 -12.66
N LYS A 173 9.87 -0.43 -13.13
CA LYS A 173 11.08 -0.73 -13.92
C LYS A 173 12.20 -1.29 -13.06
N VAL A 174 12.23 -0.94 -11.78
CA VAL A 174 13.17 -1.53 -10.81
C VAL A 174 12.87 -3.01 -10.62
N LEU A 175 11.60 -3.39 -10.43
CA LEU A 175 11.20 -4.80 -10.32
C LEU A 175 11.46 -5.58 -11.62
N ASP A 176 11.26 -4.97 -12.79
CA ASP A 176 11.63 -5.58 -14.07
C ASP A 176 13.15 -5.87 -14.13
N ALA A 177 13.98 -4.89 -13.73
CA ALA A 177 15.42 -5.04 -13.69
C ALA A 177 15.88 -6.08 -12.67
N GLU A 178 15.22 -6.16 -11.52
CA GLU A 178 15.46 -7.15 -10.48
C GLU A 178 15.24 -8.58 -11.01
N MET A 179 14.08 -8.85 -11.60
CA MET A 179 13.79 -10.18 -12.17
C MET A 179 14.77 -10.56 -13.27
N ARG A 180 15.12 -9.61 -14.16
CA ARG A 180 16.11 -9.85 -15.22
C ARG A 180 17.51 -10.09 -14.67
N ALA A 181 17.89 -9.45 -13.56
CA ALA A 181 19.19 -9.71 -12.91
C ALA A 181 19.30 -11.15 -12.39
N LEU A 182 18.16 -11.75 -12.00
CA LEU A 182 18.04 -13.16 -11.61
C LEU A 182 17.87 -14.12 -12.81
N GLY A 183 17.83 -13.59 -14.04
CA GLY A 183 17.55 -14.38 -15.25
C GLY A 183 16.10 -14.83 -15.40
N ALA A 184 15.18 -14.29 -14.60
CA ALA A 184 13.76 -14.53 -14.71
C ALA A 184 13.12 -13.67 -15.82
N LEU A 185 11.87 -13.99 -16.19
CA LEU A 185 11.07 -13.32 -17.20
C LEU A 185 9.94 -12.54 -16.50
N PRO A 186 10.10 -11.24 -16.26
CA PRO A 186 9.09 -10.43 -15.57
C PRO A 186 7.80 -10.31 -16.38
N GLN A 187 6.66 -10.46 -15.69
CA GLN A 187 5.32 -10.31 -16.25
C GLN A 187 4.53 -9.30 -15.41
N VAL A 188 4.28 -8.11 -15.97
CA VAL A 188 3.48 -7.09 -15.30
C VAL A 188 2.01 -7.49 -15.35
N MET A 189 1.35 -7.53 -14.18
CA MET A 189 -0.03 -7.97 -14.08
C MET A 189 -0.72 -7.33 -12.88
N ALA A 190 -2.02 -6.99 -13.04
CA ALA A 190 -2.85 -6.47 -11.96
C ALA A 190 -2.96 -7.48 -10.81
N PHE A 191 -3.02 -6.99 -9.56
CA PHE A 191 -3.01 -7.86 -8.38
C PHE A 191 -4.20 -8.83 -8.35
N SER A 192 -5.37 -8.40 -8.79
CA SER A 192 -6.58 -9.22 -8.87
C SER A 192 -6.50 -10.39 -9.86
N GLU A 193 -5.51 -10.40 -10.76
CA GLU A 193 -5.34 -11.43 -11.80
C GLU A 193 -4.30 -12.49 -11.40
N VAL A 194 -3.52 -12.23 -10.33
CA VAL A 194 -2.33 -13.04 -9.98
C VAL A 194 -2.71 -14.47 -9.60
N TYR A 195 -3.72 -14.66 -8.74
CA TYR A 195 -4.14 -16.01 -8.33
C TYR A 195 -4.46 -16.90 -9.55
N GLN A 196 -5.28 -16.39 -10.46
CA GLN A 196 -5.68 -17.13 -11.67
C GLN A 196 -4.50 -17.40 -12.58
N ALA A 197 -3.59 -16.44 -12.74
CA ALA A 197 -2.39 -16.59 -13.56
C ALA A 197 -1.42 -17.64 -12.99
N LEU A 198 -1.27 -17.72 -11.66
CA LEU A 198 -0.50 -18.76 -10.98
C LEU A 198 -1.17 -20.13 -11.12
N GLN A 199 -2.49 -20.19 -10.95
CA GLN A 199 -3.26 -21.43 -11.04
C GLN A 199 -3.19 -22.05 -12.44
N THR A 200 -3.24 -21.24 -13.48
CA THR A 200 -3.23 -21.69 -14.89
C THR A 200 -1.83 -21.80 -15.49
N GLY A 201 -0.78 -21.41 -14.75
CA GLY A 201 0.62 -21.45 -15.23
C GLY A 201 0.97 -20.36 -16.25
N VAL A 202 0.17 -19.29 -16.36
CA VAL A 202 0.53 -18.08 -17.14
C VAL A 202 1.80 -17.46 -16.57
N VAL A 203 1.93 -17.49 -15.23
CA VAL A 203 3.17 -17.18 -14.52
C VAL A 203 3.55 -18.36 -13.61
N ASP A 204 4.85 -18.53 -13.38
CA ASP A 204 5.40 -19.62 -12.57
C ASP A 204 5.51 -19.25 -11.10
N GLY A 205 5.59 -17.95 -10.81
CA GLY A 205 5.79 -17.43 -9.47
C GLY A 205 5.50 -15.94 -9.35
N THR A 206 5.64 -15.44 -8.12
CA THR A 206 5.44 -14.04 -7.77
C THR A 206 6.29 -13.67 -6.54
N GLU A 207 6.35 -12.40 -6.22
CA GLU A 207 6.92 -11.86 -5.00
C GLU A 207 5.86 -11.10 -4.22
N ASN A 208 5.75 -11.34 -2.94
CA ASN A 208 4.80 -10.65 -2.06
C ASN A 208 5.23 -10.71 -0.60
N PRO A 209 4.78 -9.78 0.25
CA PRO A 209 4.68 -10.00 1.68
C PRO A 209 3.72 -11.16 1.97
N ILE A 210 3.96 -11.84 3.07
CA ILE A 210 3.25 -13.10 3.38
C ILE A 210 1.75 -12.86 3.62
N SER A 211 1.38 -11.71 4.20
CA SER A 211 -0.02 -11.33 4.39
C SER A 211 -0.79 -11.29 3.07
N ASN A 212 -0.20 -10.74 2.01
CA ASN A 212 -0.79 -10.72 0.68
C ASN A 212 -0.86 -12.13 0.05
N LEU A 213 0.20 -12.91 0.18
CA LEU A 213 0.24 -14.29 -0.33
C LEU A 213 -0.86 -15.14 0.31
N TYR A 214 -1.07 -15.02 1.62
CA TYR A 214 -2.07 -15.78 2.34
C TYR A 214 -3.50 -15.31 2.03
N THR A 215 -3.80 -14.02 2.18
CA THR A 215 -5.16 -13.47 2.04
C THR A 215 -5.70 -13.56 0.61
N GLN A 216 -4.81 -13.55 -0.39
CA GLN A 216 -5.16 -13.81 -1.79
C GLN A 216 -5.09 -15.31 -2.18
N LYS A 217 -4.93 -16.18 -1.18
CA LYS A 217 -4.87 -17.64 -1.34
C LYS A 217 -3.78 -18.15 -2.29
N MET A 218 -2.78 -17.34 -2.59
CA MET A 218 -1.69 -17.72 -3.51
C MET A 218 -0.93 -18.95 -3.01
N HIS A 219 -0.85 -19.17 -1.68
CA HIS A 219 -0.28 -20.36 -1.07
C HIS A 219 -1.01 -21.66 -1.47
N GLU A 220 -2.23 -21.59 -1.99
CA GLU A 220 -2.95 -22.78 -2.48
C GLU A 220 -2.49 -23.23 -3.88
N VAL A 221 -1.89 -22.31 -4.64
CA VAL A 221 -1.45 -22.51 -6.03
C VAL A 221 0.06 -22.33 -6.21
N GLN A 222 0.81 -22.13 -5.12
CA GLN A 222 2.27 -22.01 -5.09
C GLN A 222 2.86 -23.07 -4.15
N LYS A 223 3.65 -24.02 -4.71
CA LYS A 223 4.18 -25.15 -3.96
C LYS A 223 5.33 -24.80 -3.02
N HIS A 224 6.05 -23.70 -3.30
CA HIS A 224 7.23 -23.27 -2.55
C HIS A 224 7.20 -21.80 -2.26
N LEU A 225 7.61 -21.44 -1.04
CA LEU A 225 7.80 -20.08 -0.54
C LEU A 225 9.22 -19.99 0.02
N THR A 226 10.03 -19.08 -0.52
CA THR A 226 11.38 -18.81 -0.02
C THR A 226 11.40 -17.45 0.67
N LEU A 227 11.70 -17.44 1.96
CA LEU A 227 11.70 -16.26 2.82
C LEU A 227 12.95 -15.40 2.58
N THR A 228 13.04 -14.81 1.40
CA THR A 228 14.19 -13.99 1.00
C THR A 228 14.19 -12.60 1.61
N GLU A 229 13.01 -12.03 1.87
CA GLU A 229 12.84 -10.66 2.37
C GLU A 229 13.67 -9.65 1.55
N HIS A 230 13.72 -9.86 0.23
CA HIS A 230 14.61 -9.17 -0.69
C HIS A 230 14.18 -7.76 -1.06
N GLY A 231 12.93 -7.41 -0.84
CA GLY A 231 12.38 -6.11 -1.20
C GLY A 231 11.27 -5.68 -0.25
N TYR A 232 10.92 -4.42 -0.28
CA TYR A 232 9.85 -3.86 0.53
C TYR A 232 8.59 -3.65 -0.31
N LEU A 233 7.43 -3.85 0.29
CA LEU A 233 6.14 -3.42 -0.22
C LEU A 233 5.46 -2.53 0.80
N GLY A 234 5.26 -1.29 0.42
CA GLY A 234 4.50 -0.30 1.18
C GLY A 234 3.55 0.47 0.28
N TYR A 235 2.78 1.32 0.89
CA TYR A 235 1.74 2.11 0.26
C TYR A 235 1.93 3.59 0.56
N ALA A 236 1.58 4.46 -0.38
CA ALA A 236 1.31 5.86 -0.07
C ALA A 236 -0.20 6.05 0.07
N LEU A 237 -0.65 6.53 1.23
CA LEU A 237 -2.00 7.03 1.40
C LEU A 237 -2.10 8.37 0.69
N ILE A 238 -2.97 8.45 -0.29
CA ILE A 238 -3.10 9.61 -1.19
C ILE A 238 -4.56 10.03 -1.35
N THR A 239 -4.74 11.30 -1.69
CA THR A 239 -6.05 11.87 -1.98
C THR A 239 -6.02 12.75 -3.22
N ASN A 240 -7.16 12.93 -3.90
CA ASN A 240 -7.32 13.91 -4.95
C ASN A 240 -7.05 15.30 -4.39
N LYS A 241 -6.11 16.05 -4.99
CA LYS A 241 -5.68 17.35 -4.46
C LYS A 241 -6.81 18.37 -4.44
N LYS A 242 -7.61 18.45 -5.49
CA LYS A 242 -8.74 19.39 -5.58
C LYS A 242 -9.79 19.11 -4.51
N PHE A 243 -10.09 17.83 -4.29
CA PHE A 243 -10.99 17.41 -3.22
C PHE A 243 -10.46 17.82 -1.84
N TRP A 244 -9.20 17.49 -1.55
CA TRP A 244 -8.57 17.77 -0.25
C TRP A 244 -8.48 19.26 0.07
N ASP A 245 -8.07 20.07 -0.91
CA ASP A 245 -7.94 21.52 -0.77
C ASP A 245 -9.31 22.20 -0.63
N GLY A 246 -10.36 21.61 -1.20
CA GLY A 246 -11.74 22.10 -1.12
C GLY A 246 -12.47 21.76 0.16
N LEU A 247 -11.90 20.97 1.05
CA LEU A 247 -12.53 20.61 2.33
C LEU A 247 -12.59 21.82 3.28
N PRO A 248 -13.67 21.96 4.06
CA PRO A 248 -13.70 22.92 5.19
C PRO A 248 -12.51 22.67 6.12
N ALA A 249 -11.90 23.74 6.62
CA ALA A 249 -10.65 23.64 7.39
C ALA A 249 -10.80 22.79 8.67
N ASP A 250 -11.95 22.84 9.34
CA ASP A 250 -12.25 22.01 10.51
C ASP A 250 -12.36 20.53 10.15
N VAL A 251 -13.02 20.19 9.04
CA VAL A 251 -13.14 18.82 8.55
C VAL A 251 -11.78 18.29 8.12
N ARG A 252 -11.01 19.09 7.37
CA ARG A 252 -9.66 18.69 6.94
C ARG A 252 -8.75 18.38 8.12
N GLY A 253 -8.72 19.24 9.15
CA GLY A 253 -7.90 18.99 10.35
C GLY A 253 -8.32 17.72 11.11
N GLN A 254 -9.63 17.39 11.15
CA GLN A 254 -10.11 16.14 11.72
C GLN A 254 -9.71 14.92 10.88
N LEU A 255 -9.72 15.03 9.55
CA LEU A 255 -9.25 13.98 8.67
C LEU A 255 -7.73 13.77 8.73
N GLU A 256 -6.95 14.85 8.89
CA GLU A 256 -5.49 14.76 9.14
C GLU A 256 -5.19 13.99 10.42
N LEU A 257 -5.97 14.19 11.47
CA LEU A 257 -5.86 13.40 12.70
C LEU A 257 -6.25 11.93 12.47
N ALA A 258 -7.33 11.67 11.73
CA ALA A 258 -7.72 10.30 11.38
C ALA A 258 -6.63 9.59 10.53
N VAL A 259 -6.00 10.29 9.59
CA VAL A 259 -4.85 9.80 8.81
C VAL A 259 -3.69 9.44 9.72
N LYS A 260 -3.32 10.33 10.65
CA LYS A 260 -2.23 10.09 11.61
C LYS A 260 -2.49 8.83 12.45
N GLU A 261 -3.69 8.69 13.01
CA GLU A 261 -4.05 7.54 13.83
C GLU A 261 -4.08 6.24 13.00
N ALA A 262 -4.67 6.28 11.79
CA ALA A 262 -4.69 5.12 10.89
C ALA A 262 -3.29 4.71 10.43
N THR A 263 -2.38 5.67 10.22
CA THR A 263 -0.98 5.40 9.87
C THR A 263 -0.24 4.72 11.03
N THR A 264 -0.40 5.22 12.24
CA THR A 264 0.17 4.58 13.43
C THR A 264 -0.33 3.14 13.56
N TYR A 265 -1.63 2.93 13.39
CA TYR A 265 -2.24 1.60 13.44
C TYR A 265 -1.72 0.67 12.34
N ALA A 266 -1.69 1.14 11.07
CA ALA A 266 -1.21 0.37 9.92
C ALA A 266 0.22 -0.15 10.14
N ASN A 267 1.13 0.76 10.52
CA ASN A 267 2.55 0.45 10.68
C ASN A 267 2.81 -0.40 11.94
N PHE A 268 1.98 -0.26 12.97
CA PHE A 268 2.05 -1.11 14.17
C PHE A 268 1.68 -2.57 13.88
N ILE A 269 0.62 -2.81 13.09
CA ILE A 269 0.12 -4.19 12.86
C ILE A 269 0.86 -4.91 11.73
N ALA A 270 1.57 -4.20 10.83
CA ALA A 270 2.09 -4.76 9.60
C ALA A 270 2.96 -6.01 9.81
N LYS A 271 3.93 -5.93 10.73
CA LYS A 271 4.81 -7.06 11.03
C LYS A 271 4.03 -8.25 11.59
N GLN A 272 3.18 -8.03 12.60
CA GLN A 272 2.40 -9.09 13.25
C GLN A 272 1.48 -9.81 12.25
N GLU A 273 0.81 -9.06 11.36
CA GLU A 273 -0.06 -9.66 10.35
C GLU A 273 0.70 -10.54 9.34
N ASN A 274 1.96 -10.22 9.04
CA ASN A 274 2.82 -11.06 8.20
C ASN A 274 3.29 -12.32 8.96
N ASP A 275 3.64 -12.19 10.23
CA ASP A 275 4.03 -13.31 11.09
C ASP A 275 2.85 -14.31 11.26
N ASP A 276 1.65 -13.79 11.54
CA ASP A 276 0.43 -14.58 11.66
C ASP A 276 0.05 -15.26 10.33
N ALA A 277 0.24 -14.57 9.21
CA ALA A 277 0.01 -15.13 7.88
C ALA A 277 0.99 -16.26 7.57
N LEU A 278 2.27 -16.11 7.93
CA LEU A 278 3.28 -17.16 7.77
C LEU A 278 2.90 -18.43 8.55
N ASP A 279 2.43 -18.27 9.78
CA ASP A 279 1.96 -19.40 10.60
C ASP A 279 0.73 -20.08 9.98
N LYS A 280 -0.18 -19.31 9.40
CA LYS A 280 -1.34 -19.86 8.68
C LYS A 280 -0.92 -20.62 7.42
N VAL A 281 0.02 -20.07 6.62
CA VAL A 281 0.59 -20.77 5.46
C VAL A 281 1.24 -22.07 5.89
N ARG A 282 2.06 -22.07 6.96
CA ARG A 282 2.70 -23.27 7.52
C ARG A 282 1.67 -24.32 7.95
N LYS A 283 0.64 -23.92 8.69
CA LYS A 283 -0.44 -24.80 9.15
C LYS A 283 -1.29 -25.38 8.02
N SER A 284 -1.38 -24.67 6.88
CA SER A 284 -2.14 -25.16 5.72
C SER A 284 -1.53 -26.42 5.08
N GLY A 285 -0.21 -26.62 5.22
CA GLY A 285 0.52 -27.72 4.61
C GLY A 285 0.58 -27.72 3.08
N LYS A 286 0.07 -26.66 2.43
CA LYS A 286 -0.05 -26.58 0.95
C LYS A 286 1.24 -26.08 0.29
N THR A 287 2.07 -25.34 1.01
CA THR A 287 3.27 -24.67 0.51
C THR A 287 4.48 -25.05 1.37
N ALA A 288 5.51 -25.60 0.77
CA ALA A 288 6.78 -25.84 1.43
C ALA A 288 7.51 -24.51 1.67
N ILE A 289 7.87 -24.24 2.92
CA ILE A 289 8.52 -22.98 3.31
C ILE A 289 10.01 -23.23 3.48
N TYR A 290 10.82 -22.44 2.82
CA TYR A 290 12.28 -22.43 2.89
C TYR A 290 12.79 -21.09 3.42
N ALA A 291 13.60 -21.13 4.47
CA ALA A 291 14.30 -19.97 5.00
C ALA A 291 15.77 -20.04 4.59
N PRO A 292 16.26 -19.16 3.70
CA PRO A 292 17.65 -19.15 3.27
C PRO A 292 18.60 -18.92 4.45
N GLY A 293 19.67 -19.68 4.50
CA GLY A 293 20.76 -19.43 5.45
C GLY A 293 21.53 -18.16 5.09
N PRO A 294 22.46 -17.71 5.98
CA PRO A 294 23.21 -16.46 5.76
C PRO A 294 23.98 -16.42 4.43
N ALA A 295 24.60 -17.54 4.02
CA ALA A 295 25.35 -17.61 2.78
C ALA A 295 24.44 -17.51 1.53
N GLU A 296 23.27 -18.15 1.58
CA GLU A 296 22.29 -18.11 0.50
C GLU A 296 21.64 -16.72 0.40
N ARG A 297 21.28 -16.13 1.54
CA ARG A 297 20.77 -14.75 1.59
C ARG A 297 21.80 -13.76 1.02
N LEU A 298 23.08 -13.92 1.36
CA LEU A 298 24.17 -13.11 0.81
C LEU A 298 24.30 -13.31 -0.72
N ALA A 299 24.10 -14.54 -1.24
CA ALA A 299 24.11 -14.79 -2.67
C ALA A 299 22.99 -14.04 -3.41
N PHE A 300 21.76 -14.02 -2.87
CA PHE A 300 20.66 -13.19 -3.38
C PHE A 300 21.03 -11.70 -3.34
N LYS A 301 21.56 -11.23 -2.21
CA LYS A 301 21.95 -9.83 -2.02
C LYS A 301 22.99 -9.42 -3.07
N LYS A 302 24.06 -10.17 -3.25
CA LYS A 302 25.12 -9.92 -4.27
C LYS A 302 24.58 -9.94 -5.71
N ALA A 303 23.67 -10.84 -6.03
CA ALA A 303 23.08 -10.93 -7.36
C ALA A 303 22.24 -9.70 -7.70
N LEU A 304 21.56 -9.13 -6.69
CA LEU A 304 20.57 -8.08 -6.85
C LEU A 304 21.11 -6.66 -6.65
N LEU A 305 22.20 -6.47 -5.90
CA LEU A 305 22.76 -5.13 -5.66
C LEU A 305 23.12 -4.37 -6.93
N LYS A 306 23.47 -5.07 -8.01
CA LYS A 306 23.74 -4.46 -9.32
C LYS A 306 22.53 -3.67 -9.88
N VAL A 307 21.33 -3.93 -9.36
CA VAL A 307 20.12 -3.21 -9.76
C VAL A 307 20.16 -1.77 -9.29
N HIS A 308 20.81 -1.48 -8.15
CA HIS A 308 20.94 -0.13 -7.63
C HIS A 308 21.64 0.81 -8.60
N GLU A 309 22.83 0.39 -9.10
CA GLU A 309 23.59 1.16 -10.10
C GLU A 309 22.85 1.23 -11.45
N LYS A 310 22.27 0.11 -11.87
CA LYS A 310 21.55 0.03 -13.16
C LYS A 310 20.32 0.93 -13.21
N MET A 311 19.72 1.25 -12.06
CA MET A 311 18.51 2.06 -11.97
C MET A 311 18.76 3.53 -11.61
N ASP A 312 20.03 3.97 -11.62
CA ASP A 312 20.41 5.35 -11.30
C ASP A 312 19.65 6.38 -12.16
N ASP A 313 19.69 6.27 -13.46
CA ASP A 313 18.95 7.15 -14.38
C ASP A 313 17.42 7.16 -14.12
N ARG A 314 16.92 6.12 -13.47
CA ARG A 314 15.50 5.95 -13.19
C ARG A 314 15.08 6.61 -11.89
N VAL A 315 15.78 6.31 -10.80
CA VAL A 315 15.41 6.74 -9.43
C VAL A 315 16.23 7.94 -8.96
N GLY A 316 17.41 8.15 -9.50
CA GLY A 316 18.36 9.21 -9.14
C GLY A 316 19.36 8.76 -8.08
N MET A 317 20.67 8.73 -8.42
CA MET A 317 21.72 8.29 -7.51
C MET A 317 21.79 9.14 -6.24
N ASP A 318 21.54 10.44 -6.32
CA ASP A 318 21.50 11.32 -5.15
C ASP A 318 20.46 10.87 -4.11
N LEU A 319 19.30 10.40 -4.59
CA LEU A 319 18.25 9.85 -3.73
C LEU A 319 18.70 8.52 -3.10
N VAL A 320 19.30 7.62 -3.88
CA VAL A 320 19.84 6.35 -3.38
C VAL A 320 20.90 6.60 -2.33
N GLN A 321 21.87 7.48 -2.61
CA GLN A 321 22.94 7.84 -1.66
C GLN A 321 22.38 8.49 -0.37
N SER A 322 21.34 9.31 -0.50
CA SER A 322 20.66 9.90 0.66
C SER A 322 20.04 8.83 1.56
N ILE A 323 19.42 7.80 0.96
CA ILE A 323 18.88 6.66 1.70
C ILE A 323 20.00 5.85 2.35
N TYR A 324 21.09 5.55 1.64
CA TYR A 324 22.23 4.84 2.19
C TYR A 324 22.81 5.57 3.42
N LYS A 325 22.94 6.89 3.33
CA LYS A 325 23.42 7.72 4.44
C LYS A 325 22.47 7.67 5.64
N GLU A 326 21.16 7.74 5.39
CA GLU A 326 20.13 7.75 6.43
C GLU A 326 20.03 6.39 7.15
N THR A 327 20.16 5.29 6.41
CA THR A 327 20.05 3.93 6.95
C THR A 327 21.38 3.34 7.42
N GLY A 328 22.50 3.93 7.02
CA GLY A 328 23.84 3.36 7.24
C GLY A 328 24.15 2.19 6.31
N PHE A 329 23.38 1.99 5.26
CA PHE A 329 23.62 0.94 4.27
C PHE A 329 24.91 1.21 3.49
N ASP A 330 25.76 0.19 3.37
CA ASP A 330 27.04 0.27 2.64
C ASP A 330 27.17 -0.94 1.70
N PRO A 331 26.95 -0.77 0.40
CA PRO A 331 27.06 -1.86 -0.55
C PRO A 331 28.48 -2.44 -0.66
N ALA A 332 29.51 -1.68 -0.28
CA ALA A 332 30.90 -2.14 -0.32
C ALA A 332 31.24 -3.15 0.78
N LYS A 333 30.42 -3.26 1.81
CA LYS A 333 30.58 -4.23 2.90
C LYS A 333 29.93 -5.60 2.66
N LEU A 334 29.46 -5.83 1.47
CA LEU A 334 28.76 -7.04 1.02
C LEU A 334 29.64 -7.79 0.02
#